data_0072b32678ce13ca3649b3a637966c99
#
_entry.id   0072b32678ce13ca3649b3a637966c99
#
_cell.length_a   1.000
_cell.length_b   1.000
_cell.length_c   1.000
_cell.angle_alpha   90.00
_cell.angle_beta   90.00
_cell.angle_gamma   90.00
#
_symmetry.space_group_name_H-M   'P 1'
#
loop_
_entity.id
_entity.type
_entity.pdbx_description
1 polymer ?
#
loop_
_entity_poly.entity_id
_entity_poly.type
_entity_poly.pdbx_seq_one_letter_code
_entity_poly.pdbx_strand_id
1 'polypeptide(L)'
;MSNTFTDGDWQQIAALGISAETVETQLENFRKGFPKTQLLEAATIENGGIQHMDDSLINHYAEYYDQHVGGKKILKFVPASGAATRMFKDLYAFSSTYFGVDNNFANEYPSVKEFLEHIRSFAFFDDLKACMKRSSLDFGDYMDRGDFTTVINFLLKEQYLGYGVLPKALLKFHKYGEVRRTSLEEHIVEGIEYALNDDYSVNIHFTVSPEHRPLFRKKVAEVKKYYESTFGVKLNISFSEQKHYTDTIAVNEQNEPVRDEEGRLTFRPGGHGALIENLNEQHADIIFVKNIDNVVPDWMKHTTIIYKKVIAGLLMELQNQTFEYLRQLDGTPTTAQISIIEDFARTQLHIDLPDTTTLPLQERADLLHRKLNRPMRICGMVKNQGEPGGGPFFTKNTNGIRSLQIVETAQINRKDPEQENILASSTHFNPVDLVCATKNYKGKRFDLRKYVDPATGFISKKTKGAITVKSQELPGLWNGAMADWITIFVEVPLATFNPVKTVNDLLRKEHLEGA
;
A
#
# COMPACT_ATOMS: atom_id res chain seq x y z
N MET A 1 -3.81 -37.06 -10.85
CA MET A 1 -2.64 -36.19 -10.63
C MET A 1 -1.94 -36.05 -11.97
N SER A 2 -1.81 -34.84 -12.50
CA SER A 2 -1.20 -34.63 -13.82
C SER A 2 0.30 -34.94 -13.74
N ASN A 3 0.87 -35.63 -14.74
CA ASN A 3 2.31 -35.94 -14.89
C ASN A 3 3.20 -34.70 -15.07
N THR A 4 2.80 -33.54 -14.58
CA THR A 4 3.47 -32.26 -14.81
C THR A 4 4.62 -32.02 -13.83
N PHE A 5 4.58 -32.64 -12.64
CA PHE A 5 5.55 -32.44 -11.59
C PHE A 5 6.25 -33.74 -11.20
N THR A 6 7.56 -33.64 -10.94
CA THR A 6 8.39 -34.70 -10.39
C THR A 6 8.30 -34.75 -8.86
N ASP A 7 8.83 -35.82 -8.25
CA ASP A 7 8.95 -35.89 -6.77
C ASP A 7 9.80 -34.75 -6.20
N GLY A 8 10.86 -34.33 -6.92
CA GLY A 8 11.70 -33.18 -6.57
C GLY A 8 10.93 -31.86 -6.59
N ASP A 9 10.00 -31.69 -7.53
CA ASP A 9 9.14 -30.49 -7.58
C ASP A 9 8.21 -30.44 -6.37
N TRP A 10 7.62 -31.57 -5.98
CA TRP A 10 6.76 -31.64 -4.79
C TRP A 10 7.54 -31.37 -3.50
N GLN A 11 8.80 -31.83 -3.41
CA GLN A 11 9.67 -31.49 -2.30
C GLN A 11 9.96 -29.97 -2.25
N GLN A 12 10.25 -29.33 -3.40
CA GLN A 12 10.46 -27.88 -3.50
C GLN A 12 9.21 -27.10 -3.07
N ILE A 13 8.03 -27.49 -3.56
CA ILE A 13 6.73 -26.87 -3.22
C ILE A 13 6.49 -26.96 -1.71
N ALA A 14 6.67 -28.15 -1.14
CA ALA A 14 6.51 -28.39 0.31
C ALA A 14 7.50 -27.58 1.15
N ALA A 15 8.76 -27.43 0.70
CA ALA A 15 9.78 -26.63 1.38
C ALA A 15 9.42 -25.14 1.44
N LEU A 16 8.66 -24.62 0.46
CA LEU A 16 8.10 -23.26 0.47
C LEU A 16 6.86 -23.14 1.38
N GLY A 17 6.33 -24.24 1.89
CA GLY A 17 5.08 -24.27 2.66
C GLY A 17 3.82 -24.12 1.81
N ILE A 18 3.93 -24.33 0.49
CA ILE A 18 2.81 -24.25 -0.45
C ILE A 18 2.14 -25.63 -0.52
N SER A 19 0.80 -25.68 -0.52
CA SER A 19 0.08 -26.94 -0.71
C SER A 19 -0.02 -27.33 -2.18
N ALA A 20 -0.16 -28.64 -2.46
CA ALA A 20 -0.41 -29.14 -3.81
C ALA A 20 -1.69 -28.52 -4.40
N GLU A 21 -2.76 -28.43 -3.60
CA GLU A 21 -4.02 -27.80 -3.98
C GLU A 21 -3.84 -26.33 -4.40
N THR A 22 -2.98 -25.58 -3.68
CA THR A 22 -2.67 -24.19 -4.04
C THR A 22 -2.01 -24.09 -5.40
N VAL A 23 -1.02 -24.96 -5.69
CA VAL A 23 -0.34 -24.95 -7.01
C VAL A 23 -1.30 -25.37 -8.14
N GLU A 24 -2.13 -26.38 -7.91
CA GLU A 24 -3.14 -26.81 -8.88
C GLU A 24 -4.14 -25.69 -9.17
N THR A 25 -4.61 -24.99 -8.14
CA THR A 25 -5.49 -23.81 -8.27
C THR A 25 -4.80 -22.69 -9.05
N GLN A 26 -3.52 -22.41 -8.78
CA GLN A 26 -2.76 -21.40 -9.51
C GLN A 26 -2.65 -21.76 -11.00
N LEU A 27 -2.37 -23.04 -11.34
CA LEU A 27 -2.30 -23.49 -12.73
C LEU A 27 -3.66 -23.40 -13.43
N GLU A 28 -4.74 -23.70 -12.71
CA GLU A 28 -6.08 -23.55 -13.24
C GLU A 28 -6.43 -22.08 -13.51
N ASN A 29 -6.03 -21.16 -12.63
CA ASN A 29 -6.20 -19.72 -12.83
C ASN A 29 -5.44 -19.23 -14.09
N PHE A 30 -4.28 -19.79 -14.42
CA PHE A 30 -3.59 -19.44 -15.67
C PHE A 30 -4.36 -19.90 -16.92
N ARG A 31 -5.07 -21.02 -16.83
CA ARG A 31 -5.86 -21.56 -17.96
C ARG A 31 -7.17 -20.82 -18.16
N LYS A 32 -7.89 -20.52 -17.07
CA LYS A 32 -9.21 -19.88 -17.08
C LYS A 32 -9.15 -18.35 -17.07
N GLY A 33 -8.08 -17.78 -16.53
CA GLY A 33 -7.99 -16.37 -16.15
C GLY A 33 -8.77 -16.10 -14.86
N PHE A 34 -8.65 -14.85 -14.39
CA PHE A 34 -9.49 -14.33 -13.32
C PHE A 34 -10.73 -13.64 -13.91
N PRO A 35 -11.89 -13.75 -13.26
CA PRO A 35 -13.05 -12.96 -13.66
C PRO A 35 -12.71 -11.48 -13.54
N LYS A 36 -13.32 -10.66 -14.40
CA LYS A 36 -13.20 -9.22 -14.28
C LYS A 36 -14.18 -8.72 -13.22
N THR A 37 -13.74 -7.74 -12.43
CA THR A 37 -14.59 -7.08 -11.45
C THR A 37 -15.71 -6.34 -12.18
N GLN A 38 -16.96 -6.58 -11.79
CA GLN A 38 -18.11 -5.89 -12.34
C GLN A 38 -18.32 -4.57 -11.57
N LEU A 39 -18.04 -3.45 -12.23
CA LEU A 39 -18.36 -2.13 -11.72
C LEU A 39 -19.86 -1.87 -11.91
N LEU A 40 -20.50 -1.30 -10.90
CA LEU A 40 -21.87 -0.81 -10.96
C LEU A 40 -21.90 0.69 -11.23
N GLU A 41 -21.05 1.43 -10.49
CA GLU A 41 -20.88 2.87 -10.63
C GLU A 41 -19.57 3.32 -9.94
N ALA A 42 -19.01 4.45 -10.33
CA ALA A 42 -17.94 5.08 -9.58
C ALA A 42 -18.48 5.57 -8.24
N ALA A 43 -17.74 5.36 -7.15
CA ALA A 43 -18.07 6.00 -5.89
C ALA A 43 -17.63 7.46 -5.94
N THR A 44 -18.57 8.36 -5.69
CA THR A 44 -18.37 9.82 -5.73
C THR A 44 -18.97 10.47 -4.49
N ILE A 45 -18.73 11.77 -4.31
CA ILE A 45 -19.38 12.54 -3.25
C ILE A 45 -20.88 12.66 -3.53
N GLU A 46 -21.26 12.89 -4.79
CA GLU A 46 -22.64 13.13 -5.22
C GLU A 46 -23.55 11.93 -4.97
N ASN A 47 -23.04 10.70 -5.14
CA ASN A 47 -23.83 9.48 -4.87
C ASN A 47 -23.63 8.93 -3.46
N GLY A 48 -22.93 9.66 -2.59
CA GLY A 48 -22.65 9.28 -1.21
C GLY A 48 -21.63 8.15 -1.06
N GLY A 49 -21.02 7.66 -2.13
CA GLY A 49 -19.99 6.61 -2.09
C GLY A 49 -18.67 7.07 -1.47
N ILE A 50 -18.43 8.40 -1.48
CA ILE A 50 -17.32 9.06 -0.79
C ILE A 50 -17.90 10.13 0.14
N GLN A 51 -17.55 10.08 1.41
CA GLN A 51 -17.94 11.10 2.38
C GLN A 51 -17.07 12.34 2.21
N HIS A 52 -17.72 13.49 2.04
CA HIS A 52 -17.06 14.79 2.09
C HIS A 52 -17.02 15.29 3.54
N MET A 53 -15.89 15.84 3.96
CA MET A 53 -15.67 16.38 5.30
C MET A 53 -15.62 17.92 5.23
N ASP A 54 -16.64 18.57 5.76
CA ASP A 54 -16.57 20.01 6.04
C ASP A 54 -15.75 20.30 7.30
N ASP A 55 -15.46 21.54 7.58
CA ASP A 55 -14.65 21.95 8.73
C ASP A 55 -15.22 21.47 10.07
N SER A 56 -16.55 21.35 10.19
CA SER A 56 -17.20 20.88 11.41
C SER A 56 -16.93 19.40 11.63
N LEU A 57 -17.05 18.59 10.58
CA LEU A 57 -16.77 17.15 10.63
C LEU A 57 -15.28 16.86 10.82
N ILE A 58 -14.41 17.66 10.17
CA ILE A 58 -12.95 17.55 10.35
C ILE A 58 -12.60 17.77 11.84
N ASN A 59 -13.10 18.84 12.44
CA ASN A 59 -12.86 19.12 13.84
C ASN A 59 -13.47 18.06 14.76
N HIS A 60 -14.72 17.65 14.50
CA HIS A 60 -15.39 16.61 15.27
C HIS A 60 -14.59 15.30 15.31
N TYR A 61 -14.20 14.77 14.16
CA TYR A 61 -13.50 13.48 14.11
C TYR A 61 -12.06 13.56 14.59
N ALA A 62 -11.36 14.67 14.36
CA ALA A 62 -10.02 14.87 14.91
C ALA A 62 -10.05 14.92 16.43
N GLU A 63 -11.00 15.66 17.04
CA GLU A 63 -11.21 15.73 18.48
C GLU A 63 -11.71 14.39 19.03
N TYR A 64 -12.62 13.70 18.34
CA TYR A 64 -13.09 12.39 18.74
C TYR A 64 -11.94 11.38 18.84
N TYR A 65 -11.01 11.40 17.87
CA TYR A 65 -9.80 10.59 17.93
C TYR A 65 -9.00 10.91 19.21
N ASP A 66 -8.66 12.17 19.42
CA ASP A 66 -7.83 12.60 20.56
C ASP A 66 -8.47 12.25 21.93
N GLN A 67 -9.80 12.30 22.02
CA GLN A 67 -10.54 11.99 23.25
C GLN A 67 -10.70 10.50 23.53
N HIS A 68 -10.75 9.65 22.48
CA HIS A 68 -11.12 8.23 22.62
C HIS A 68 -10.00 7.26 22.27
N VAL A 69 -8.83 7.75 21.85
CA VAL A 69 -7.68 6.90 21.50
C VAL A 69 -7.00 6.30 22.74
N GLY A 70 -7.16 6.90 23.90
CA GLY A 70 -6.62 6.40 25.17
C GLY A 70 -7.04 4.94 25.45
N GLY A 71 -6.09 4.15 25.96
CA GLY A 71 -6.25 2.72 26.21
C GLY A 71 -6.23 1.82 24.97
N LYS A 72 -6.13 2.39 23.77
CA LYS A 72 -6.03 1.61 22.52
C LYS A 72 -4.58 1.45 22.09
N LYS A 73 -4.27 0.26 21.55
CA LYS A 73 -2.97 -0.01 20.94
C LYS A 73 -2.98 0.43 19.49
N ILE A 74 -2.12 1.39 19.16
CA ILE A 74 -2.00 1.95 17.82
C ILE A 74 -0.75 1.40 17.14
N LEU A 75 -0.85 1.12 15.85
CA LEU A 75 0.24 0.65 14.99
C LEU A 75 0.23 1.40 13.65
N LYS A 76 1.39 1.77 13.16
CA LYS A 76 1.61 2.18 11.78
C LYS A 76 2.20 1.02 10.99
N PHE A 77 1.51 0.56 9.95
CA PHE A 77 1.92 -0.53 9.07
C PHE A 77 2.34 0.04 7.72
N VAL A 78 3.60 -0.18 7.34
CA VAL A 78 4.22 0.42 6.15
C VAL A 78 4.78 -0.67 5.25
N PRO A 79 4.12 -0.97 4.10
CA PRO A 79 4.72 -1.79 3.05
C PRO A 79 5.97 -1.12 2.50
N ALA A 80 7.15 -1.76 2.65
CA ALA A 80 8.44 -1.16 2.33
C ALA A 80 9.41 -2.09 1.57
N SER A 81 8.92 -3.22 1.04
CA SER A 81 9.73 -4.20 0.30
C SER A 81 10.14 -3.76 -1.11
N GLY A 82 9.56 -2.67 -1.65
CA GLY A 82 9.83 -2.21 -3.00
C GLY A 82 11.25 -1.68 -3.20
N ALA A 83 12.00 -2.28 -4.14
CA ALA A 83 13.29 -1.75 -4.59
C ALA A 83 13.13 -0.41 -5.33
N ALA A 84 14.14 0.46 -5.23
CA ALA A 84 14.12 1.76 -5.89
C ALA A 84 14.43 1.71 -7.39
N THR A 85 14.68 0.55 -7.98
CA THR A 85 15.06 0.38 -9.39
C THR A 85 14.13 1.13 -10.36
N ARG A 86 12.82 1.09 -10.10
CA ARG A 86 11.85 1.82 -10.94
C ARG A 86 11.97 3.34 -10.82
N MET A 87 12.37 3.84 -9.66
CA MET A 87 12.57 5.26 -9.40
C MET A 87 13.70 5.86 -10.25
N PHE A 88 14.71 5.04 -10.55
CA PHE A 88 15.89 5.43 -11.33
C PHE A 88 15.90 4.87 -12.76
N LYS A 89 14.75 4.43 -13.28
CA LYS A 89 14.64 3.77 -14.59
C LYS A 89 15.32 4.58 -15.72
N ASP A 90 15.06 5.89 -15.77
CA ASP A 90 15.58 6.75 -16.84
C ASP A 90 17.09 6.96 -16.71
N LEU A 91 17.60 7.07 -15.47
CA LEU A 91 19.05 7.15 -15.22
C LEU A 91 19.75 5.85 -15.61
N TYR A 92 19.14 4.68 -15.38
CA TYR A 92 19.65 3.40 -15.84
C TYR A 92 19.68 3.31 -17.38
N ALA A 93 18.58 3.69 -18.04
CA ALA A 93 18.52 3.72 -19.50
C ALA A 93 19.64 4.60 -20.06
N PHE A 94 19.77 5.83 -19.56
CA PHE A 94 20.83 6.74 -19.96
C PHE A 94 22.22 6.14 -19.74
N SER A 95 22.53 5.66 -18.54
CA SER A 95 23.87 5.15 -18.22
C SER A 95 24.29 3.91 -19.01
N SER A 96 23.33 3.18 -19.60
CA SER A 96 23.58 1.98 -20.41
C SER A 96 23.68 2.24 -21.91
N THR A 97 23.11 3.34 -22.39
CA THR A 97 22.99 3.63 -23.84
C THR A 97 23.76 4.87 -24.29
N TYR A 98 24.00 5.81 -23.36
CA TYR A 98 24.69 7.05 -23.68
C TYR A 98 26.20 6.94 -23.41
N PHE A 99 27.02 7.12 -24.48
CA PHE A 99 28.50 7.07 -24.47
C PHE A 99 29.11 8.40 -24.91
N GLY A 100 28.29 9.44 -25.11
CA GLY A 100 28.75 10.77 -25.51
C GLY A 100 29.30 11.59 -24.34
N VAL A 101 30.01 12.66 -24.68
CA VAL A 101 30.51 13.69 -23.74
C VAL A 101 29.91 15.06 -24.08
N ASP A 102 28.87 15.09 -24.85
CA ASP A 102 28.16 16.31 -25.26
C ASP A 102 26.81 16.43 -24.57
N ASN A 103 26.23 17.65 -24.60
CA ASN A 103 24.92 17.93 -24.00
C ASN A 103 23.75 17.64 -24.95
N ASN A 104 23.96 16.89 -26.03
CA ASN A 104 22.97 16.69 -27.09
C ASN A 104 21.87 15.67 -26.68
N PHE A 105 22.02 15.01 -25.51
CA PHE A 105 21.06 14.04 -24.97
C PHE A 105 19.76 14.65 -24.45
N ALA A 106 19.71 15.96 -24.28
CA ALA A 106 18.62 16.65 -23.60
C ALA A 106 17.23 16.40 -24.21
N ASN A 107 17.15 16.21 -25.53
CA ASN A 107 15.90 15.91 -26.24
C ASN A 107 15.49 14.44 -26.11
N GLU A 108 16.46 13.54 -26.02
CA GLU A 108 16.24 12.10 -25.92
C GLU A 108 15.96 11.68 -24.46
N TYR A 109 16.60 12.35 -23.49
CA TYR A 109 16.48 12.05 -22.05
C TYR A 109 16.14 13.30 -21.24
N PRO A 110 14.95 13.91 -21.40
CA PRO A 110 14.58 15.15 -20.71
C PRO A 110 14.55 15.02 -19.19
N SER A 111 14.14 13.86 -18.65
CA SER A 111 14.16 13.61 -17.21
C SER A 111 15.58 13.53 -16.63
N VAL A 112 16.56 13.02 -17.41
CA VAL A 112 17.97 12.98 -17.00
C VAL A 112 18.57 14.37 -17.04
N LYS A 113 18.21 15.18 -18.02
CA LYS A 113 18.61 16.59 -18.09
C LYS A 113 18.16 17.35 -16.84
N GLU A 114 16.86 17.27 -16.51
CA GLU A 114 16.28 17.89 -15.32
C GLU A 114 16.99 17.42 -14.02
N PHE A 115 17.25 16.10 -13.92
CA PHE A 115 17.98 15.53 -12.80
C PHE A 115 19.39 16.15 -12.66
N LEU A 116 20.16 16.25 -13.75
CA LEU A 116 21.52 16.77 -13.73
C LEU A 116 21.58 18.28 -13.46
N GLU A 117 20.64 19.06 -14.03
CA GLU A 117 20.53 20.50 -13.80
C GLU A 117 20.24 20.82 -12.32
N HIS A 118 19.45 19.97 -11.67
CA HIS A 118 19.03 20.15 -10.28
C HIS A 118 19.72 19.18 -9.29
N ILE A 119 20.78 18.49 -9.70
CA ILE A 119 21.42 17.44 -8.88
C ILE A 119 21.83 17.91 -7.48
N ARG A 120 22.17 19.19 -7.32
CA ARG A 120 22.55 19.81 -6.03
C ARG A 120 21.37 19.99 -5.07
N SER A 121 20.13 19.95 -5.56
CA SER A 121 18.92 20.08 -4.76
C SER A 121 18.55 18.81 -4.00
N PHE A 122 19.00 17.64 -4.48
CA PHE A 122 18.66 16.37 -3.84
C PHE A 122 19.34 16.20 -2.48
N ALA A 123 18.62 15.58 -1.53
CA ALA A 123 19.10 15.33 -0.18
C ALA A 123 20.33 14.39 -0.12
N PHE A 124 20.59 13.64 -1.15
CA PHE A 124 21.75 12.72 -1.28
C PHE A 124 22.97 13.35 -1.97
N PHE A 125 22.89 14.61 -2.40
CA PHE A 125 23.97 15.22 -3.18
C PHE A 125 25.31 15.22 -2.45
N ASP A 126 25.32 15.56 -1.15
CA ASP A 126 26.56 15.62 -0.37
C ASP A 126 27.22 14.23 -0.25
N ASP A 127 26.40 13.16 -0.16
CA ASP A 127 26.89 11.78 -0.13
C ASP A 127 27.49 11.38 -1.48
N LEU A 128 26.85 11.79 -2.58
CA LEU A 128 27.37 11.54 -3.94
C LEU A 128 28.72 12.20 -4.14
N LYS A 129 28.84 13.49 -3.81
CA LYS A 129 30.09 14.23 -3.87
C LYS A 129 31.18 13.60 -3.01
N ALA A 130 30.84 13.23 -1.78
CA ALA A 130 31.78 12.57 -0.87
C ALA A 130 32.20 11.17 -1.37
N CYS A 131 31.29 10.44 -2.01
CA CYS A 131 31.58 9.14 -2.60
C CYS A 131 32.57 9.26 -3.76
N MET A 132 32.36 10.20 -4.67
CA MET A 132 33.28 10.49 -5.78
C MET A 132 34.66 10.90 -5.26
N LYS A 133 34.72 11.79 -4.26
CA LYS A 133 35.96 12.25 -3.64
C LYS A 133 36.77 11.11 -3.01
N ARG A 134 36.11 10.12 -2.36
CA ARG A 134 36.81 8.92 -1.86
C ARG A 134 37.47 8.09 -2.95
N SER A 135 36.97 8.17 -4.16
CA SER A 135 37.54 7.54 -5.35
C SER A 135 38.52 8.46 -6.09
N SER A 136 38.99 9.56 -5.48
CA SER A 136 39.87 10.56 -6.06
C SER A 136 39.30 11.26 -7.29
N LEU A 137 37.95 11.39 -7.37
CA LEU A 137 37.25 12.07 -8.46
C LEU A 137 36.60 13.35 -7.92
N ASP A 138 36.75 14.46 -8.66
CA ASP A 138 36.03 15.69 -8.34
C ASP A 138 34.72 15.77 -9.12
N PHE A 139 33.62 15.96 -8.42
CA PHE A 139 32.29 16.05 -9.00
C PHE A 139 32.18 17.17 -10.05
N GLY A 140 32.77 18.35 -9.76
CA GLY A 140 32.74 19.50 -10.67
C GLY A 140 33.43 19.18 -12.00
N ASP A 141 34.62 18.60 -11.92
CA ASP A 141 35.40 18.23 -13.12
C ASP A 141 34.62 17.27 -14.06
N TYR A 142 33.83 16.35 -13.50
CA TYR A 142 33.03 15.41 -14.27
C TYR A 142 31.80 16.07 -14.90
N MET A 143 31.16 16.97 -14.18
CA MET A 143 30.04 17.78 -14.69
C MET A 143 30.50 18.70 -15.81
N ASP A 144 31.65 19.41 -15.63
CA ASP A 144 32.17 20.37 -16.59
C ASP A 144 32.65 19.69 -17.89
N ARG A 145 33.12 18.44 -17.80
CA ARG A 145 33.50 17.62 -18.96
C ARG A 145 32.32 16.92 -19.64
N GLY A 146 31.11 16.99 -19.07
CA GLY A 146 29.96 16.29 -19.60
C GLY A 146 29.97 14.77 -19.37
N ASP A 147 30.82 14.25 -18.48
CA ASP A 147 30.83 12.82 -18.13
C ASP A 147 29.75 12.48 -17.09
N PHE A 148 28.51 12.67 -17.52
CA PHE A 148 27.31 12.44 -16.68
C PHE A 148 27.12 10.98 -16.37
N THR A 149 27.53 10.07 -17.28
CA THR A 149 27.44 8.63 -17.09
C THR A 149 28.21 8.18 -15.84
N THR A 150 29.40 8.73 -15.63
CA THR A 150 30.21 8.44 -14.45
C THR A 150 29.50 8.93 -13.18
N VAL A 151 28.99 10.16 -13.17
CA VAL A 151 28.25 10.72 -12.02
C VAL A 151 27.04 9.87 -11.65
N ILE A 152 26.24 9.48 -12.66
CA ILE A 152 25.06 8.62 -12.48
C ILE A 152 25.45 7.23 -11.96
N ASN A 153 26.53 6.64 -12.48
CA ASN A 153 27.03 5.35 -12.02
C ASN A 153 27.46 5.39 -10.55
N PHE A 154 28.05 6.51 -10.06
CA PHE A 154 28.39 6.69 -8.65
C PHE A 154 27.16 6.76 -7.75
N LEU A 155 26.03 7.24 -8.25
CA LEU A 155 24.76 7.20 -7.54
C LEU A 155 24.16 5.78 -7.51
N LEU A 156 24.13 5.10 -8.67
CA LEU A 156 23.30 3.91 -8.85
C LEU A 156 23.98 2.59 -8.44
N LYS A 157 25.28 2.42 -8.77
CA LYS A 157 25.95 1.13 -8.61
C LYS A 157 26.24 0.79 -7.15
N GLU A 158 26.07 -0.49 -6.79
CA GLU A 158 26.22 -1.03 -5.44
C GLU A 158 27.60 -0.75 -4.82
N GLN A 159 28.66 -0.80 -5.62
CA GLN A 159 30.03 -0.52 -5.18
C GLN A 159 30.28 0.93 -4.77
N TYR A 160 29.31 1.82 -5.03
CA TYR A 160 29.36 3.25 -4.67
C TYR A 160 28.22 3.59 -3.69
N LEU A 161 27.29 4.49 -4.04
CA LEU A 161 26.13 4.79 -3.19
C LEU A 161 25.04 3.72 -3.22
N GLY A 162 24.95 2.92 -4.29
CA GLY A 162 24.03 1.79 -4.38
C GLY A 162 22.55 2.15 -4.49
N TYR A 163 22.21 3.40 -4.80
CA TYR A 163 20.80 3.85 -4.80
C TYR A 163 19.91 3.05 -5.76
N GLY A 164 20.49 2.48 -6.80
CA GLY A 164 19.76 1.65 -7.76
C GLY A 164 19.28 0.29 -7.22
N VAL A 165 19.93 -0.22 -6.17
CA VAL A 165 19.59 -1.52 -5.55
C VAL A 165 19.01 -1.41 -4.14
N LEU A 166 19.14 -0.24 -3.50
CA LEU A 166 18.56 0.01 -2.18
C LEU A 166 17.03 0.06 -2.23
N PRO A 167 16.34 -0.29 -1.14
CA PRO A 167 14.90 -0.06 -1.01
C PRO A 167 14.63 1.43 -0.83
N LYS A 168 13.48 1.93 -1.35
CA LYS A 168 13.07 3.34 -1.23
C LYS A 168 13.16 3.88 0.20
N ALA A 169 12.85 3.05 1.18
CA ALA A 169 12.89 3.41 2.60
C ALA A 169 14.22 3.99 3.09
N LEU A 170 15.32 3.58 2.45
CA LEU A 170 16.67 3.96 2.86
C LEU A 170 17.27 5.10 2.03
N LEU A 171 16.56 5.59 1.02
CA LEU A 171 16.98 6.74 0.23
C LEU A 171 16.69 8.04 0.98
N LYS A 172 17.63 8.98 0.93
CA LYS A 172 17.45 10.33 1.48
C LYS A 172 16.48 11.12 0.60
N PHE A 173 15.35 11.50 1.18
CA PHE A 173 14.29 12.22 0.48
C PHE A 173 14.35 13.72 0.76
N HIS A 174 14.51 14.15 2.02
CA HIS A 174 14.36 15.54 2.41
C HIS A 174 15.58 16.11 3.15
N LYS A 175 15.77 17.43 3.01
CA LYS A 175 16.77 18.24 3.72
C LYS A 175 16.13 19.06 4.82
N TYR A 176 16.86 19.23 5.94
CA TYR A 176 16.52 20.09 7.07
C TYR A 176 17.80 20.75 7.56
N GLY A 177 18.23 21.82 6.89
CA GLY A 177 19.56 22.37 7.14
C GLY A 177 20.66 21.32 6.92
N GLU A 178 21.35 20.91 8.00
CA GLU A 178 22.38 19.86 7.95
C GLU A 178 21.83 18.43 8.06
N VAL A 179 20.57 18.25 8.48
CA VAL A 179 19.95 16.92 8.62
C VAL A 179 19.37 16.46 7.29
N ARG A 180 19.56 15.18 6.99
CA ARG A 180 19.02 14.51 5.79
C ARG A 180 18.21 13.31 6.23
N ARG A 181 16.90 13.29 5.95
CA ARG A 181 16.01 12.20 6.32
C ARG A 181 15.74 11.28 5.15
N THR A 182 15.76 9.99 5.46
CA THR A 182 15.24 8.94 4.56
C THR A 182 13.73 8.85 4.65
N SER A 183 13.10 8.20 3.69
CA SER A 183 11.65 7.93 3.74
C SER A 183 11.26 7.15 5.00
N LEU A 184 12.09 6.21 5.48
CA LEU A 184 11.87 5.52 6.76
C LEU A 184 11.81 6.49 7.93
N GLU A 185 12.74 7.48 7.98
CA GLU A 185 12.77 8.48 9.04
C GLU A 185 11.54 9.40 9.01
N GLU A 186 11.06 9.75 7.81
CA GLU A 186 9.80 10.50 7.67
C GLU A 186 8.60 9.70 8.22
N HIS A 187 8.56 8.38 7.98
CA HIS A 187 7.53 7.53 8.58
C HIS A 187 7.64 7.43 10.10
N ILE A 188 8.84 7.52 10.67
CA ILE A 188 9.03 7.59 12.13
C ILE A 188 8.41 8.88 12.67
N VAL A 189 8.74 10.03 12.08
CA VAL A 189 8.20 11.33 12.50
C VAL A 189 6.68 11.36 12.38
N GLU A 190 6.13 10.94 11.23
CA GLU A 190 4.68 10.83 11.07
C GLU A 190 4.03 9.90 12.12
N GLY A 191 4.68 8.78 12.46
CA GLY A 191 4.17 7.86 13.49
C GLY A 191 4.13 8.52 14.87
N ILE A 192 5.10 9.36 15.22
CA ILE A 192 5.12 10.12 16.45
C ILE A 192 3.94 11.10 16.52
N GLU A 193 3.59 11.72 15.41
CA GLU A 193 2.59 12.79 15.36
C GLU A 193 1.13 12.28 15.47
N TYR A 194 0.80 11.08 14.98
CA TYR A 194 -0.57 10.61 14.99
C TYR A 194 -0.78 9.16 15.48
N ALA A 195 0.28 8.43 15.79
CA ALA A 195 0.19 7.04 16.25
C ALA A 195 0.87 6.80 17.61
N LEU A 196 0.89 7.83 18.45
CA LEU A 196 1.44 7.77 19.80
C LEU A 196 0.48 7.01 20.73
N ASN A 197 1.01 6.06 21.51
CA ASN A 197 0.27 5.34 22.55
C ASN A 197 0.40 6.04 23.91
N ASP A 198 -0.47 5.71 24.87
CA ASP A 198 -0.52 6.32 26.21
C ASP A 198 0.79 6.17 26.99
N ASP A 199 1.55 5.13 26.74
CA ASP A 199 2.85 4.86 27.35
C ASP A 199 4.01 5.59 26.62
N TYR A 200 3.68 6.60 25.83
CA TYR A 200 4.61 7.33 24.97
C TYR A 200 5.38 6.42 24.00
N SER A 201 4.86 5.23 23.70
CA SER A 201 5.43 4.37 22.67
C SER A 201 4.80 4.64 21.30
N VAL A 202 5.61 4.48 20.25
CA VAL A 202 5.18 4.51 18.86
C VAL A 202 5.50 3.17 18.22
N ASN A 203 4.47 2.44 17.78
CA ASN A 203 4.65 1.15 17.14
C ASN A 203 4.63 1.31 15.63
N ILE A 204 5.71 0.93 14.96
CA ILE A 204 5.81 0.95 13.49
C ILE A 204 6.25 -0.42 13.01
N HIS A 205 5.53 -0.95 12.05
CA HIS A 205 5.83 -2.21 11.39
C HIS A 205 6.13 -2.00 9.92
N PHE A 206 7.33 -2.39 9.47
CA PHE A 206 7.70 -2.37 8.06
C PHE A 206 7.70 -3.78 7.49
N THR A 207 7.06 -3.99 6.34
CA THR A 207 7.29 -5.20 5.57
C THR A 207 8.47 -4.97 4.64
N VAL A 208 9.45 -5.85 4.68
CA VAL A 208 10.73 -5.71 3.97
C VAL A 208 11.04 -6.97 3.18
N SER A 209 11.87 -6.85 2.15
CA SER A 209 12.43 -8.03 1.51
C SER A 209 13.58 -8.63 2.34
N PRO A 210 13.79 -9.97 2.30
CA PRO A 210 14.81 -10.65 3.12
C PRO A 210 16.21 -10.04 2.95
N GLU A 211 16.61 -9.78 1.71
CA GLU A 211 17.91 -9.23 1.35
C GLU A 211 18.17 -7.84 1.94
N HIS A 212 17.13 -7.04 2.13
CA HIS A 212 17.26 -5.68 2.66
C HIS A 212 17.07 -5.57 4.17
N ARG A 213 16.54 -6.59 4.85
CA ARG A 213 16.29 -6.56 6.30
C ARG A 213 17.48 -6.16 7.15
N PRO A 214 18.73 -6.63 6.87
CA PRO A 214 19.92 -6.18 7.62
C PRO A 214 20.15 -4.67 7.51
N LEU A 215 19.94 -4.08 6.33
CA LEU A 215 20.09 -2.64 6.08
C LEU A 215 19.06 -1.81 6.85
N PHE A 216 17.79 -2.26 6.88
CA PHE A 216 16.75 -1.63 7.70
C PHE A 216 17.10 -1.66 9.18
N ARG A 217 17.54 -2.80 9.72
CA ARG A 217 17.96 -2.93 11.12
C ARG A 217 19.11 -1.99 11.45
N LYS A 218 20.11 -1.89 10.58
CA LYS A 218 21.25 -0.99 10.73
C LYS A 218 20.76 0.47 10.77
N LYS A 219 19.95 0.87 9.80
CA LYS A 219 19.41 2.26 9.75
C LYS A 219 18.60 2.60 11.00
N VAL A 220 17.72 1.71 11.45
CA VAL A 220 16.95 1.94 12.67
C VAL A 220 17.86 2.05 13.90
N ALA A 221 18.89 1.20 14.03
CA ALA A 221 19.84 1.28 15.14
C ALA A 221 20.59 2.63 15.15
N GLU A 222 20.93 3.18 13.98
CA GLU A 222 21.61 4.47 13.84
C GLU A 222 20.72 5.65 14.30
N VAL A 223 19.43 5.65 13.94
CA VAL A 223 18.56 6.82 14.11
C VAL A 223 17.66 6.76 15.35
N LYS A 224 17.36 5.58 15.86
CA LYS A 224 16.38 5.37 16.93
C LYS A 224 16.62 6.24 18.14
N LYS A 225 17.84 6.25 18.71
CA LYS A 225 18.18 7.03 19.89
C LYS A 225 17.99 8.53 19.69
N TYR A 226 18.30 9.01 18.49
CA TYR A 226 18.11 10.43 18.15
C TYR A 226 16.62 10.80 18.22
N TYR A 227 15.74 10.05 17.54
CA TYR A 227 14.30 10.34 17.55
C TYR A 227 13.67 10.13 18.93
N GLU A 228 14.04 9.08 19.67
CA GLU A 228 13.56 8.85 21.03
C GLU A 228 13.91 10.02 21.96
N SER A 229 15.15 10.54 21.89
CA SER A 229 15.57 11.65 22.74
C SER A 229 15.01 13.01 22.29
N THR A 230 14.85 13.22 20.98
CA THR A 230 14.34 14.49 20.44
C THR A 230 12.86 14.69 20.75
N PHE A 231 12.08 13.61 20.67
CA PHE A 231 10.61 13.66 20.80
C PHE A 231 10.10 13.16 22.17
N GLY A 232 10.97 12.62 23.03
CA GLY A 232 10.57 12.09 24.35
C GLY A 232 9.70 10.84 24.26
N VAL A 233 9.90 10.01 23.24
CA VAL A 233 9.07 8.82 22.95
C VAL A 233 9.90 7.54 22.95
N LYS A 234 9.24 6.40 23.02
CA LYS A 234 9.84 5.07 22.85
C LYS A 234 9.43 4.48 21.49
N LEU A 235 10.39 4.20 20.61
CA LEU A 235 10.14 3.63 19.30
C LEU A 235 10.18 2.10 19.33
N ASN A 236 9.07 1.46 19.01
CA ASN A 236 8.95 0.02 18.83
C ASN A 236 8.85 -0.29 17.34
N ILE A 237 10.00 -0.44 16.68
CA ILE A 237 10.08 -0.70 15.23
C ILE A 237 10.28 -2.19 15.01
N SER A 238 9.37 -2.79 14.23
CA SER A 238 9.38 -4.22 13.90
C SER A 238 9.39 -4.44 12.38
N PHE A 239 9.84 -5.63 11.97
CA PHE A 239 9.97 -6.00 10.56
C PHE A 239 9.39 -7.40 10.34
N SER A 240 8.70 -7.57 9.21
CA SER A 240 8.36 -8.89 8.68
C SER A 240 8.68 -8.98 7.20
N GLU A 241 8.79 -10.19 6.71
CA GLU A 241 9.00 -10.50 5.29
C GLU A 241 7.73 -11.12 4.73
N GLN A 242 7.51 -10.97 3.43
CA GLN A 242 6.45 -11.71 2.76
C GLN A 242 6.66 -13.20 2.97
N LYS A 243 5.59 -13.92 3.22
CA LYS A 243 5.67 -15.36 3.50
C LYS A 243 5.88 -16.14 2.20
N HIS A 244 6.86 -17.04 2.15
CA HIS A 244 7.14 -17.85 0.96
C HIS A 244 5.97 -18.76 0.54
N TYR A 245 5.12 -19.17 1.48
CA TYR A 245 3.91 -19.92 1.13
C TYR A 245 2.85 -19.11 0.36
N THR A 246 3.06 -17.78 0.24
CA THR A 246 2.25 -16.90 -0.61
C THR A 246 2.85 -16.67 -2.00
N ASP A 247 4.00 -17.26 -2.29
CA ASP A 247 4.61 -17.18 -3.62
C ASP A 247 3.76 -17.95 -4.65
N THR A 248 3.77 -17.49 -5.88
CA THR A 248 2.99 -18.08 -6.96
C THR A 248 3.90 -18.69 -8.02
N ILE A 249 3.49 -19.84 -8.56
CA ILE A 249 4.24 -20.50 -9.62
C ILE A 249 4.28 -19.61 -10.87
N ALA A 250 5.44 -19.56 -11.52
CA ALA A 250 5.59 -18.86 -12.79
C ALA A 250 5.37 -19.82 -13.97
N VAL A 251 4.69 -19.34 -15.03
CA VAL A 251 4.44 -20.12 -16.23
C VAL A 251 4.84 -19.37 -17.50
N ASN A 252 5.10 -20.10 -18.57
CA ASN A 252 5.33 -19.56 -19.91
C ASN A 252 4.02 -19.13 -20.59
N GLU A 253 4.08 -18.72 -21.86
CA GLU A 253 2.89 -18.32 -22.61
C GLU A 253 1.88 -19.45 -22.83
N GLN A 254 2.33 -20.71 -22.85
CA GLN A 254 1.52 -21.92 -22.98
C GLN A 254 0.91 -22.39 -21.65
N ASN A 255 1.12 -21.66 -20.56
CA ASN A 255 0.72 -22.00 -19.19
C ASN A 255 1.45 -23.22 -18.60
N GLU A 256 2.67 -23.51 -19.08
CA GLU A 256 3.52 -24.55 -18.53
C GLU A 256 4.47 -23.95 -17.48
N PRO A 257 4.75 -24.65 -16.35
CA PRO A 257 5.66 -24.18 -15.33
C PRO A 257 7.06 -23.85 -15.87
N VAL A 258 7.57 -22.68 -15.55
CA VAL A 258 8.93 -22.24 -15.89
C VAL A 258 9.92 -22.81 -14.89
N ARG A 259 11.10 -23.23 -15.39
CA ARG A 259 12.19 -23.73 -14.58
C ARG A 259 13.42 -22.83 -14.71
N ASP A 260 14.24 -22.78 -13.66
CA ASP A 260 15.53 -22.13 -13.66
C ASP A 260 16.60 -22.98 -14.37
N GLU A 261 17.85 -22.49 -14.39
CA GLU A 261 18.98 -23.18 -15.05
C GLU A 261 19.35 -24.51 -14.38
N GLU A 262 18.97 -24.69 -13.10
CA GLU A 262 19.14 -25.94 -12.36
C GLU A 262 17.92 -26.87 -12.47
N GLY A 263 16.94 -26.53 -13.29
CA GLY A 263 15.74 -27.33 -13.53
C GLY A 263 14.66 -27.22 -12.45
N ARG A 264 14.83 -26.36 -11.45
CA ARG A 264 13.87 -26.13 -10.36
C ARG A 264 12.71 -25.24 -10.83
N LEU A 265 11.54 -25.44 -10.27
CA LEU A 265 10.37 -24.58 -10.54
C LEU A 265 10.66 -23.14 -10.13
N THR A 266 10.22 -22.20 -10.95
CA THR A 266 10.34 -20.79 -10.66
C THR A 266 9.07 -20.30 -9.94
N PHE A 267 9.23 -19.75 -8.73
CA PHE A 267 8.20 -19.07 -7.98
C PHE A 267 8.43 -17.56 -7.97
N ARG A 268 7.36 -16.80 -7.82
CA ARG A 268 7.40 -15.34 -7.76
C ARG A 268 6.58 -14.85 -6.57
N PRO A 269 7.01 -13.76 -5.91
CA PRO A 269 6.20 -13.13 -4.87
C PRO A 269 4.79 -12.84 -5.39
N GLY A 270 3.79 -13.16 -4.58
CA GLY A 270 2.36 -12.98 -4.91
C GLY A 270 1.87 -11.53 -4.94
N GLY A 271 2.79 -10.54 -4.95
CA GLY A 271 2.47 -9.12 -4.95
C GLY A 271 2.11 -8.61 -3.55
N HIS A 272 1.61 -7.35 -3.48
CA HIS A 272 1.26 -6.75 -2.19
C HIS A 272 0.04 -7.41 -1.51
N GLY A 273 -0.72 -8.22 -2.21
CA GLY A 273 -1.82 -9.01 -1.65
C GLY A 273 -1.35 -10.03 -0.62
N ALA A 274 -0.15 -10.60 -0.81
CA ALA A 274 0.47 -11.50 0.14
C ALA A 274 0.66 -10.87 1.54
N LEU A 275 0.73 -9.55 1.63
CA LEU A 275 0.93 -8.82 2.89
C LEU A 275 -0.29 -8.88 3.82
N ILE A 276 -1.42 -9.44 3.39
CA ILE A 276 -2.54 -9.71 4.30
C ILE A 276 -2.12 -10.66 5.44
N GLU A 277 -1.22 -11.59 5.18
CA GLU A 277 -0.63 -12.47 6.19
C GLU A 277 0.18 -11.68 7.24
N ASN A 278 0.99 -10.73 6.77
CA ASN A 278 1.77 -9.85 7.64
C ASN A 278 0.88 -8.94 8.48
N LEU A 279 -0.20 -8.41 7.90
CA LEU A 279 -1.19 -7.60 8.61
C LEU A 279 -1.98 -8.44 9.61
N ASN A 280 -2.34 -9.68 9.26
CA ASN A 280 -3.04 -10.63 10.14
C ASN A 280 -2.24 -10.99 11.39
N GLU A 281 -0.92 -10.91 11.34
CA GLU A 281 -0.04 -11.13 12.50
C GLU A 281 0.04 -9.91 13.45
N GLN A 282 -0.49 -8.75 13.06
CA GLN A 282 -0.38 -7.56 13.89
C GLN A 282 -1.42 -7.56 15.04
N HIS A 283 -0.99 -7.02 16.19
CA HIS A 283 -1.78 -6.99 17.42
C HIS A 283 -2.02 -5.54 17.86
N ALA A 284 -2.91 -4.84 17.16
CA ALA A 284 -3.30 -3.48 17.48
C ALA A 284 -4.83 -3.31 17.41
N ASP A 285 -5.35 -2.23 17.99
CA ASP A 285 -6.76 -1.84 17.90
C ASP A 285 -7.00 -0.96 16.69
N ILE A 286 -6.05 -0.08 16.40
CA ILE A 286 -6.05 0.85 15.28
C ILE A 286 -4.77 0.65 14.48
N ILE A 287 -4.87 0.40 13.18
CA ILE A 287 -3.73 0.19 12.29
C ILE A 287 -3.80 1.19 11.14
N PHE A 288 -2.86 2.14 11.12
CA PHE A 288 -2.67 3.03 9.99
C PHE A 288 -1.83 2.34 8.91
N VAL A 289 -2.32 2.31 7.67
CA VAL A 289 -1.60 1.76 6.51
C VAL A 289 -1.24 2.89 5.56
N LYS A 290 0.02 3.01 5.20
CA LYS A 290 0.51 4.02 4.25
C LYS A 290 1.73 3.50 3.50
N ASN A 291 1.83 3.77 2.20
CA ASN A 291 2.98 3.38 1.39
C ASN A 291 4.27 4.10 1.79
N ILE A 292 5.40 3.39 1.68
CA ILE A 292 6.73 3.92 2.04
C ILE A 292 7.13 5.18 1.29
N ASP A 293 6.66 5.36 0.06
CA ASP A 293 7.06 6.47 -0.80
C ASP A 293 6.15 7.70 -0.72
N ASN A 294 5.03 7.63 0.03
CA ASN A 294 4.12 8.75 0.23
C ASN A 294 4.43 9.47 1.54
N VAL A 295 5.46 10.28 1.54
CA VAL A 295 5.90 11.09 2.68
C VAL A 295 6.21 12.51 2.24
N VAL A 296 6.06 13.45 3.16
CA VAL A 296 6.36 14.88 2.96
C VAL A 296 7.27 15.40 4.07
N PRO A 297 7.99 16.50 3.86
CA PRO A 297 8.78 17.17 4.91
C PRO A 297 7.89 17.78 6.00
N ASP A 298 8.50 18.15 7.14
CA ASP A 298 7.77 18.57 8.34
C ASP A 298 6.82 19.75 8.11
N TRP A 299 7.20 20.73 7.28
CA TRP A 299 6.35 21.90 6.96
C TRP A 299 5.10 21.56 6.16
N MET A 300 5.02 20.35 5.54
CA MET A 300 3.86 19.88 4.80
C MET A 300 3.02 18.85 5.57
N LYS A 301 3.50 18.35 6.74
CA LYS A 301 2.85 17.23 7.46
C LYS A 301 1.52 17.60 8.10
N HIS A 302 1.27 18.87 8.42
CA HIS A 302 0.09 19.30 9.18
C HIS A 302 -1.23 18.73 8.61
N THR A 303 -1.46 18.88 7.32
CA THR A 303 -2.66 18.34 6.66
C THR A 303 -2.75 16.83 6.78
N THR A 304 -1.63 16.12 6.56
CA THR A 304 -1.59 14.65 6.72
C THR A 304 -1.95 14.25 8.14
N ILE A 305 -1.40 14.91 9.16
CA ILE A 305 -1.65 14.60 10.58
C ILE A 305 -3.13 14.77 10.90
N ILE A 306 -3.74 15.90 10.52
CA ILE A 306 -5.16 16.16 10.76
C ILE A 306 -6.02 15.07 10.12
N TYR A 307 -5.84 14.81 8.83
CA TYR A 307 -6.69 13.83 8.14
C TYR A 307 -6.45 12.40 8.59
N LYS A 308 -5.27 12.05 9.10
CA LYS A 308 -5.04 10.77 9.79
C LYS A 308 -5.92 10.65 11.06
N LYS A 309 -6.00 11.71 11.85
CA LYS A 309 -6.90 11.76 13.01
C LYS A 309 -8.36 11.70 12.59
N VAL A 310 -8.75 12.42 11.54
CA VAL A 310 -10.13 12.43 11.01
C VAL A 310 -10.58 11.02 10.61
N ILE A 311 -9.84 10.33 9.76
CA ILE A 311 -10.23 8.99 9.33
C ILE A 311 -10.18 7.97 10.47
N ALA A 312 -9.32 8.16 11.46
CA ALA A 312 -9.26 7.30 12.64
C ALA A 312 -10.41 7.60 13.62
N GLY A 313 -10.77 8.86 13.82
CA GLY A 313 -11.93 9.26 14.64
C GLY A 313 -13.23 8.72 14.07
N LEU A 314 -13.44 8.85 12.76
CA LEU A 314 -14.58 8.26 12.07
C LEU A 314 -14.61 6.72 12.23
N LEU A 315 -13.46 6.05 12.05
CA LEU A 315 -13.36 4.60 12.27
C LEU A 315 -13.83 4.23 13.67
N MET A 316 -13.33 4.94 14.68
CA MET A 316 -13.61 4.64 16.09
C MET A 316 -15.07 4.88 16.43
N GLU A 317 -15.67 5.95 15.95
CA GLU A 317 -17.09 6.27 16.18
C GLU A 317 -18.00 5.21 15.54
N LEU A 318 -17.80 4.89 14.26
CA LEU A 318 -18.56 3.85 13.56
C LEU A 318 -18.36 2.46 14.19
N GLN A 319 -17.13 2.13 14.61
CA GLN A 319 -16.84 0.88 15.28
C GLN A 319 -17.54 0.79 16.63
N ASN A 320 -17.50 1.84 17.44
CA ASN A 320 -18.19 1.87 18.74
C ASN A 320 -19.69 1.67 18.57
N GLN A 321 -20.32 2.36 17.63
CA GLN A 321 -21.74 2.20 17.33
C GLN A 321 -22.07 0.78 16.83
N THR A 322 -21.22 0.25 15.94
CA THR A 322 -21.36 -1.14 15.45
C THR A 322 -21.29 -2.14 16.61
N PHE A 323 -20.37 -1.93 17.56
CA PHE A 323 -20.21 -2.80 18.72
C PHE A 323 -21.40 -2.74 19.68
N GLU A 324 -22.01 -1.56 19.86
CA GLU A 324 -23.24 -1.42 20.62
C GLU A 324 -24.40 -2.22 19.98
N TYR A 325 -24.54 -2.12 18.66
CA TYR A 325 -25.56 -2.87 17.94
C TYR A 325 -25.31 -4.39 17.98
N LEU A 326 -24.07 -4.83 17.87
CA LEU A 326 -23.74 -6.26 18.01
C LEU A 326 -24.08 -6.82 19.40
N ARG A 327 -23.89 -6.02 20.48
CA ARG A 327 -24.31 -6.43 21.83
C ARG A 327 -25.83 -6.49 21.97
N GLN A 328 -26.56 -5.57 21.32
CA GLN A 328 -28.04 -5.64 21.30
C GLN A 328 -28.52 -6.88 20.53
N LEU A 329 -27.83 -7.25 19.41
CA LEU A 329 -28.15 -8.43 18.62
C LEU A 329 -27.83 -9.75 19.35
N ASP A 330 -26.87 -9.78 20.27
CA ASP A 330 -26.61 -10.95 21.15
C ASP A 330 -27.75 -11.24 22.12
N GLY A 331 -28.65 -10.27 22.35
CA GLY A 331 -29.84 -10.39 23.20
C GLY A 331 -31.11 -10.78 22.44
N THR A 332 -32.22 -10.22 22.87
CA THR A 332 -33.54 -10.37 22.21
C THR A 332 -34.00 -9.00 21.68
N PRO A 333 -33.49 -8.56 20.53
CA PRO A 333 -33.79 -7.24 20.00
C PRO A 333 -35.28 -7.15 19.59
N THR A 334 -35.88 -5.98 19.78
CA THR A 334 -37.21 -5.67 19.29
C THR A 334 -37.18 -5.37 17.78
N THR A 335 -38.36 -5.42 17.14
CA THR A 335 -38.49 -5.04 15.73
C THR A 335 -37.99 -3.63 15.46
N ALA A 336 -38.27 -2.68 16.35
CA ALA A 336 -37.83 -1.30 16.23
C ALA A 336 -36.27 -1.20 16.27
N GLN A 337 -35.61 -1.91 17.18
CA GLN A 337 -34.16 -1.96 17.26
C GLN A 337 -33.56 -2.56 15.99
N ILE A 338 -34.11 -3.67 15.47
CA ILE A 338 -33.65 -4.27 14.22
C ILE A 338 -33.75 -3.25 13.07
N SER A 339 -34.86 -2.52 12.96
CA SER A 339 -35.01 -1.53 11.88
C SER A 339 -33.99 -0.38 11.97
N ILE A 340 -33.68 0.08 13.19
CA ILE A 340 -32.61 1.09 13.40
C ILE A 340 -31.25 0.55 12.99
N ILE A 341 -30.92 -0.71 13.33
CA ILE A 341 -29.66 -1.34 12.99
C ILE A 341 -29.55 -1.57 11.47
N GLU A 342 -30.65 -1.95 10.81
CA GLU A 342 -30.70 -2.08 9.35
C GLU A 342 -30.46 -0.74 8.64
N ASP A 343 -31.09 0.33 9.13
CA ASP A 343 -30.90 1.67 8.59
C ASP A 343 -29.43 2.12 8.73
N PHE A 344 -28.86 1.97 9.92
CA PHE A 344 -27.43 2.25 10.15
C PHE A 344 -26.51 1.44 9.22
N ALA A 345 -26.79 0.13 9.08
CA ALA A 345 -25.99 -0.72 8.22
C ALA A 345 -26.03 -0.27 6.74
N ARG A 346 -27.21 0.16 6.26
CA ARG A 346 -27.37 0.64 4.88
C ARG A 346 -26.79 2.03 4.67
N THR A 347 -27.10 2.96 5.57
CA THR A 347 -26.83 4.40 5.36
C THR A 347 -25.43 4.80 5.80
N GLN A 348 -24.92 4.24 6.92
CA GLN A 348 -23.62 4.62 7.47
C GLN A 348 -22.49 3.67 7.04
N LEU A 349 -22.81 2.39 6.84
CA LEU A 349 -21.79 1.38 6.53
C LEU A 349 -21.83 0.88 5.07
N HIS A 350 -22.77 1.38 4.26
CA HIS A 350 -22.99 0.95 2.86
C HIS A 350 -23.12 -0.58 2.70
N ILE A 351 -23.67 -1.25 3.73
CA ILE A 351 -23.87 -2.70 3.69
C ILE A 351 -25.13 -2.99 2.88
N ASP A 352 -24.94 -3.78 1.81
CA ASP A 352 -26.05 -4.30 1.04
C ASP A 352 -26.81 -5.37 1.83
N LEU A 353 -28.07 -5.09 2.15
CA LEU A 353 -28.99 -5.99 2.83
C LEU A 353 -30.15 -6.34 1.90
N PRO A 354 -30.52 -7.61 1.78
CA PRO A 354 -31.71 -8.02 1.03
C PRO A 354 -32.97 -7.41 1.64
N ASP A 355 -34.11 -7.58 0.99
CA ASP A 355 -35.39 -7.30 1.62
C ASP A 355 -35.60 -8.30 2.79
N THR A 356 -35.63 -7.76 3.99
CA THR A 356 -35.72 -8.53 5.23
C THR A 356 -37.13 -8.50 5.82
N THR A 357 -38.10 -7.80 5.19
CA THR A 357 -39.44 -7.55 5.75
C THR A 357 -40.24 -8.83 5.97
N THR A 358 -40.00 -9.86 5.19
CA THR A 358 -40.67 -11.17 5.27
C THR A 358 -39.95 -12.17 6.18
N LEU A 359 -38.75 -11.85 6.67
CA LEU A 359 -37.95 -12.76 7.48
C LEU A 359 -38.40 -12.69 8.96
N PRO A 360 -38.37 -13.83 9.66
CA PRO A 360 -38.53 -13.86 11.12
C PRO A 360 -37.51 -12.93 11.81
N LEU A 361 -37.92 -12.33 12.92
CA LEU A 361 -37.09 -11.35 13.65
C LEU A 361 -35.72 -11.91 14.02
N GLN A 362 -35.62 -13.18 14.42
CA GLN A 362 -34.36 -13.84 14.74
C GLN A 362 -33.45 -13.97 13.51
N GLU A 363 -33.99 -14.31 12.36
CA GLU A 363 -33.19 -14.44 11.12
C GLU A 363 -32.66 -13.08 10.67
N ARG A 364 -33.42 -11.99 10.84
CA ARG A 364 -32.97 -10.61 10.62
C ARG A 364 -31.81 -10.26 11.56
N ALA A 365 -31.94 -10.59 12.85
CA ALA A 365 -30.89 -10.37 13.84
C ALA A 365 -29.60 -11.14 13.48
N ASP A 366 -29.73 -12.42 13.13
CA ASP A 366 -28.59 -13.27 12.74
C ASP A 366 -27.91 -12.76 11.46
N LEU A 367 -28.69 -12.28 10.48
CA LEU A 367 -28.17 -11.68 9.26
C LEU A 367 -27.35 -10.42 9.57
N LEU A 368 -27.93 -9.51 10.36
CA LEU A 368 -27.25 -8.27 10.78
C LEU A 368 -25.99 -8.56 11.59
N HIS A 369 -26.06 -9.51 12.52
CA HIS A 369 -24.90 -9.91 13.31
C HIS A 369 -23.75 -10.37 12.40
N ARG A 370 -24.01 -11.24 11.42
CA ARG A 370 -22.99 -11.67 10.44
C ARG A 370 -22.45 -10.54 9.58
N LYS A 371 -23.33 -9.60 9.17
CA LYS A 371 -22.96 -8.49 8.30
C LYS A 371 -22.14 -7.39 9.03
N LEU A 372 -22.40 -7.19 10.32
CA LEU A 372 -21.73 -6.18 11.15
C LEU A 372 -20.44 -6.71 11.81
N ASN A 373 -20.37 -8.01 12.13
CA ASN A 373 -19.22 -8.59 12.83
C ASN A 373 -18.07 -8.93 11.87
N ARG A 374 -17.48 -7.90 11.28
CA ARG A 374 -16.41 -7.98 10.29
C ARG A 374 -15.31 -6.94 10.58
N PRO A 375 -14.08 -7.10 10.05
CA PRO A 375 -13.09 -6.04 10.06
C PRO A 375 -13.62 -4.77 9.39
N MET A 376 -13.13 -3.62 9.81
CA MET A 376 -13.55 -2.31 9.28
C MET A 376 -12.34 -1.51 8.81
N ARG A 377 -12.50 -0.74 7.75
CA ARG A 377 -11.51 0.22 7.27
C ARG A 377 -12.16 1.52 6.80
N ILE A 378 -11.46 2.61 7.06
CA ILE A 378 -11.73 3.90 6.42
C ILE A 378 -10.58 4.18 5.45
N CYS A 379 -10.88 4.54 4.23
CA CYS A 379 -9.90 4.80 3.18
C CYS A 379 -10.01 6.24 2.71
N GLY A 380 -8.91 7.00 2.84
CA GLY A 380 -8.80 8.33 2.23
C GLY A 380 -8.76 8.22 0.71
N MET A 381 -9.53 9.06 0.04
CA MET A 381 -9.58 9.18 -1.42
C MET A 381 -9.22 10.61 -1.82
N VAL A 382 -8.31 10.75 -2.78
CA VAL A 382 -7.93 12.06 -3.33
C VAL A 382 -8.55 12.28 -4.70
N LYS A 383 -8.78 13.53 -5.08
CA LYS A 383 -9.22 13.86 -6.44
C LYS A 383 -8.21 13.35 -7.46
N ASN A 384 -8.71 12.64 -8.47
CA ASN A 384 -7.89 12.09 -9.54
C ASN A 384 -7.36 13.22 -10.45
N GLN A 385 -6.04 13.22 -10.68
CA GLN A 385 -5.35 14.14 -11.59
C GLN A 385 -4.62 13.41 -12.72
N GLY A 386 -4.98 12.13 -12.97
CA GLY A 386 -4.39 11.28 -14.00
C GLY A 386 -3.40 10.24 -13.47
N GLU A 387 -3.33 10.03 -12.16
CA GLU A 387 -2.48 9.00 -11.58
C GLU A 387 -2.97 7.60 -11.96
N PRO A 388 -2.02 6.69 -12.28
CA PRO A 388 -2.36 5.29 -12.47
C PRO A 388 -2.58 4.60 -11.11
N GLY A 389 -3.58 3.75 -11.02
CA GLY A 389 -3.83 2.94 -9.83
C GLY A 389 -5.29 2.60 -9.63
N GLY A 390 -5.64 2.24 -8.40
CA GLY A 390 -6.99 1.85 -8.03
C GLY A 390 -7.89 3.04 -7.70
N GLY A 391 -9.15 2.96 -8.11
CA GLY A 391 -10.19 3.93 -7.76
C GLY A 391 -11.28 3.32 -6.88
N PRO A 392 -12.10 4.19 -6.27
CA PRO A 392 -13.26 3.78 -5.46
C PRO A 392 -14.47 3.52 -6.38
N PHE A 393 -15.08 2.33 -6.22
CA PHE A 393 -16.25 1.92 -6.99
C PHE A 393 -17.25 1.17 -6.11
N PHE A 394 -18.52 1.25 -6.47
CA PHE A 394 -19.49 0.23 -6.12
C PHE A 394 -19.34 -0.93 -7.10
N THR A 395 -19.16 -2.12 -6.57
CA THR A 395 -18.98 -3.34 -7.35
C THR A 395 -20.03 -4.38 -7.00
N LYS A 396 -20.18 -5.36 -7.86
CA LYS A 396 -20.98 -6.54 -7.61
C LYS A 396 -20.05 -7.75 -7.58
N ASN A 397 -20.05 -8.48 -6.48
CA ASN A 397 -19.27 -9.70 -6.38
C ASN A 397 -19.96 -10.88 -7.09
N THR A 398 -19.30 -12.04 -7.14
CA THR A 398 -19.82 -13.25 -7.78
C THR A 398 -21.15 -13.76 -7.18
N ASN A 399 -21.45 -13.39 -5.94
CA ASN A 399 -22.71 -13.70 -5.25
C ASN A 399 -23.80 -12.64 -5.47
N GLY A 400 -23.56 -11.64 -6.30
CA GLY A 400 -24.50 -10.58 -6.60
C GLY A 400 -24.58 -9.47 -5.55
N ILE A 401 -23.72 -9.46 -4.53
CA ILE A 401 -23.73 -8.49 -3.43
C ILE A 401 -23.02 -7.22 -3.87
N ARG A 402 -23.69 -6.07 -3.66
CA ARG A 402 -23.12 -4.73 -3.88
C ARG A 402 -22.22 -4.33 -2.72
N SER A 403 -21.05 -3.77 -3.00
CA SER A 403 -20.14 -3.25 -1.96
C SER A 403 -19.22 -2.16 -2.50
N LEU A 404 -18.71 -1.30 -1.59
CA LEU A 404 -17.64 -0.35 -1.89
C LEU A 404 -16.29 -1.08 -1.96
N GLN A 405 -15.58 -0.94 -3.08
CA GLN A 405 -14.28 -1.58 -3.32
C GLN A 405 -13.30 -0.60 -3.95
N ILE A 406 -12.01 -0.79 -3.64
CA ILE A 406 -10.92 -0.21 -4.41
C ILE A 406 -10.62 -1.18 -5.55
N VAL A 407 -10.73 -0.73 -6.80
CA VAL A 407 -10.53 -1.57 -7.98
C VAL A 407 -9.42 -1.01 -8.84
N GLU A 408 -8.43 -1.85 -9.18
CA GLU A 408 -7.36 -1.49 -10.09
C GLU A 408 -7.78 -1.64 -11.55
N THR A 409 -7.27 -0.79 -12.43
CA THR A 409 -7.58 -0.80 -13.87
C THR A 409 -7.38 -2.18 -14.52
N ALA A 410 -6.38 -2.96 -14.05
CA ALA A 410 -6.11 -4.31 -14.53
C ALA A 410 -7.25 -5.32 -14.25
N GLN A 411 -8.09 -5.05 -13.25
CA GLN A 411 -9.21 -5.90 -12.85
C GLN A 411 -10.47 -5.62 -13.68
N ILE A 412 -10.51 -4.55 -14.46
CA ILE A 412 -11.70 -4.09 -15.21
C ILE A 412 -11.68 -4.62 -16.64
N ASN A 413 -12.85 -4.91 -17.19
CA ASN A 413 -13.00 -5.28 -18.61
C ASN A 413 -13.13 -4.00 -19.47
N ARG A 414 -12.01 -3.42 -19.85
CA ARG A 414 -11.96 -2.20 -20.68
C ARG A 414 -12.47 -2.37 -22.12
N LYS A 415 -12.76 -3.59 -22.55
CA LYS A 415 -13.39 -3.86 -23.86
C LYS A 415 -14.90 -3.72 -23.80
N ASP A 416 -15.47 -3.67 -22.61
CA ASP A 416 -16.88 -3.43 -22.38
C ASP A 416 -17.09 -1.91 -22.26
N PRO A 417 -17.87 -1.29 -23.18
CA PRO A 417 -18.07 0.16 -23.18
C PRO A 417 -18.74 0.68 -21.89
N GLU A 418 -19.62 -0.09 -21.26
CA GLU A 418 -20.27 0.30 -20.01
C GLU A 418 -19.23 0.38 -18.88
N GLN A 419 -18.37 -0.65 -18.74
CA GLN A 419 -17.31 -0.68 -17.74
C GLN A 419 -16.26 0.41 -17.97
N GLU A 420 -15.90 0.71 -19.21
CA GLU A 420 -14.98 1.81 -19.54
C GLU A 420 -15.59 3.18 -19.22
N ASN A 421 -16.89 3.38 -19.47
CA ASN A 421 -17.59 4.61 -19.11
C ASN A 421 -17.65 4.81 -17.59
N ILE A 422 -17.92 3.75 -16.83
CA ILE A 422 -17.90 3.80 -15.35
C ILE A 422 -16.50 4.13 -14.86
N LEU A 423 -15.46 3.51 -15.42
CA LEU A 423 -14.07 3.83 -15.07
C LEU A 423 -13.73 5.29 -15.37
N ALA A 424 -14.12 5.80 -16.53
CA ALA A 424 -13.88 7.18 -16.95
C ALA A 424 -14.64 8.21 -16.09
N SER A 425 -15.75 7.82 -15.46
CA SER A 425 -16.52 8.69 -14.55
C SER A 425 -15.93 8.80 -13.14
N SER A 426 -14.86 8.04 -12.85
CA SER A 426 -14.22 8.07 -11.52
C SER A 426 -13.58 9.44 -11.26
N THR A 427 -14.04 10.11 -10.21
CA THR A 427 -13.56 11.42 -9.78
C THR A 427 -12.40 11.37 -8.80
N HIS A 428 -12.17 10.21 -8.19
CA HIS A 428 -11.20 10.04 -7.12
C HIS A 428 -10.31 8.81 -7.34
N PHE A 429 -9.20 8.82 -6.66
CA PHE A 429 -8.14 7.82 -6.71
C PHE A 429 -7.75 7.38 -5.29
N ASN A 430 -7.30 6.13 -5.13
CA ASN A 430 -6.81 5.59 -3.86
C ASN A 430 -5.31 5.89 -3.66
N PRO A 431 -4.94 6.80 -2.75
CA PRO A 431 -3.54 7.11 -2.44
C PRO A 431 -2.85 6.05 -1.57
N VAL A 432 -3.57 5.00 -1.16
CA VAL A 432 -3.18 4.04 -0.11
C VAL A 432 -2.96 4.76 1.22
N ASP A 433 -4.02 5.39 1.68
CA ASP A 433 -4.13 6.05 2.98
C ASP A 433 -5.32 5.47 3.75
N LEU A 434 -5.07 4.45 4.58
CA LEU A 434 -6.10 3.70 5.25
C LEU A 434 -5.88 3.67 6.76
N VAL A 435 -7.00 3.53 7.49
CA VAL A 435 -7.00 3.13 8.89
C VAL A 435 -7.91 1.92 9.06
N CYS A 436 -7.47 0.94 9.84
CA CYS A 436 -8.09 -0.38 9.96
C CYS A 436 -8.36 -0.74 11.42
N ALA A 437 -9.49 -1.42 11.67
CA ALA A 437 -9.83 -2.06 12.92
C ALA A 437 -10.04 -3.57 12.68
N THR A 438 -9.24 -4.39 13.35
CA THR A 438 -9.14 -5.84 13.10
C THR A 438 -9.58 -6.71 14.28
N LYS A 439 -10.25 -6.12 15.29
CA LYS A 439 -10.83 -6.80 16.44
C LYS A 439 -12.35 -6.68 16.43
N ASN A 440 -13.03 -7.71 16.92
CA ASN A 440 -14.46 -7.70 17.11
C ASN A 440 -14.86 -7.05 18.47
N TYR A 441 -16.17 -6.88 18.70
CA TYR A 441 -16.75 -6.27 19.92
C TYR A 441 -16.46 -7.05 21.23
N LYS A 442 -15.94 -8.29 21.15
CA LYS A 442 -15.44 -9.10 22.27
C LYS A 442 -13.93 -8.99 22.45
N GLY A 443 -13.26 -8.07 21.72
CA GLY A 443 -11.81 -7.86 21.76
C GLY A 443 -10.99 -8.94 21.05
N LYS A 444 -11.65 -9.90 20.37
CA LYS A 444 -10.99 -11.00 19.67
C LYS A 444 -10.59 -10.57 18.25
N ARG A 445 -9.35 -10.88 17.83
CA ARG A 445 -8.91 -10.59 16.46
C ARG A 445 -9.68 -11.41 15.44
N PHE A 446 -9.98 -10.80 14.32
CA PHE A 446 -10.44 -11.50 13.14
C PHE A 446 -9.26 -12.25 12.48
N ASP A 447 -9.55 -13.39 11.87
CA ASP A 447 -8.64 -14.02 10.91
C ASP A 447 -8.87 -13.36 9.55
N LEU A 448 -8.00 -12.41 9.19
CA LEU A 448 -8.19 -11.56 8.01
C LEU A 448 -8.25 -12.33 6.69
N ARG A 449 -7.67 -13.53 6.65
CA ARG A 449 -7.67 -14.41 5.47
C ARG A 449 -9.07 -14.85 5.04
N LYS A 450 -10.01 -14.86 6.00
CA LYS A 450 -11.42 -15.24 5.75
C LYS A 450 -12.24 -14.16 5.04
N TYR A 451 -11.66 -12.99 4.86
CA TYR A 451 -12.31 -11.80 4.28
C TYR A 451 -11.71 -11.42 2.92
N VAL A 452 -10.90 -12.32 2.36
CA VAL A 452 -10.27 -12.18 1.02
C VAL A 452 -11.24 -12.71 -0.03
N ASP A 453 -11.40 -11.98 -1.13
CA ASP A 453 -12.04 -12.52 -2.34
C ASP A 453 -10.96 -13.06 -3.30
N PRO A 454 -10.76 -14.39 -3.36
CA PRO A 454 -9.72 -15.00 -4.21
C PRO A 454 -9.96 -14.77 -5.70
N ALA A 455 -11.18 -14.44 -6.13
CA ALA A 455 -11.51 -14.18 -7.52
C ALA A 455 -10.93 -12.85 -8.06
N THR A 456 -10.44 -11.98 -7.19
CA THR A 456 -9.92 -10.66 -7.53
C THR A 456 -8.40 -10.62 -7.78
N GLY A 457 -7.73 -11.77 -7.82
CA GLY A 457 -6.36 -11.89 -8.31
C GLY A 457 -6.25 -11.54 -9.79
N PHE A 458 -5.04 -11.39 -10.29
CA PHE A 458 -4.81 -11.16 -11.71
C PHE A 458 -3.48 -11.77 -12.20
N ILE A 459 -3.35 -11.93 -13.52
CA ILE A 459 -2.15 -12.46 -14.16
C ILE A 459 -1.34 -11.27 -14.67
N SER A 460 -0.10 -11.16 -14.19
CA SER A 460 0.88 -10.20 -14.67
C SER A 460 1.86 -10.88 -15.65
N LYS A 461 2.28 -10.13 -16.69
CA LYS A 461 3.31 -10.57 -17.63
C LYS A 461 4.58 -9.75 -17.39
N LYS A 462 5.71 -10.43 -17.30
CA LYS A 462 7.04 -9.81 -17.19
C LYS A 462 7.97 -10.40 -18.23
N THR A 463 8.56 -9.56 -19.05
CA THR A 463 9.55 -9.98 -20.03
C THR A 463 10.94 -9.81 -19.45
N LYS A 464 11.76 -10.87 -19.47
CA LYS A 464 13.18 -10.84 -19.11
C LYS A 464 13.98 -11.35 -20.32
N GLY A 465 14.62 -10.44 -21.06
CA GLY A 465 15.23 -10.77 -22.35
C GLY A 465 14.16 -11.22 -23.37
N ALA A 466 14.39 -12.34 -24.01
CA ALA A 466 13.46 -12.94 -24.99
C ALA A 466 12.34 -13.80 -24.35
N ILE A 467 12.34 -13.99 -23.03
CA ILE A 467 11.40 -14.89 -22.35
C ILE A 467 10.32 -14.06 -21.65
N THR A 468 9.07 -14.27 -22.04
CA THR A 468 7.90 -13.75 -21.33
C THR A 468 7.44 -14.77 -20.29
N VAL A 469 7.41 -14.34 -19.04
CA VAL A 469 6.95 -15.14 -17.91
C VAL A 469 5.67 -14.52 -17.36
N LYS A 470 4.65 -15.36 -17.17
CA LYS A 470 3.41 -15.00 -16.47
C LYS A 470 3.53 -15.39 -15.00
N SER A 471 3.08 -14.52 -14.12
CA SER A 471 2.92 -14.80 -12.69
C SER A 471 1.54 -14.34 -12.23
N GLN A 472 0.99 -15.04 -11.25
CA GLN A 472 -0.26 -14.65 -10.62
C GLN A 472 0.05 -13.67 -9.49
N GLU A 473 -0.68 -12.58 -9.42
CA GLU A 473 -0.72 -11.71 -8.25
C GLU A 473 -1.97 -12.01 -7.43
N LEU A 474 -1.78 -12.18 -6.13
CA LEU A 474 -2.86 -12.41 -5.18
C LEU A 474 -3.76 -11.17 -5.10
N PRO A 475 -5.02 -11.31 -4.62
CA PRO A 475 -5.89 -10.16 -4.35
C PRO A 475 -5.16 -9.08 -3.56
N GLY A 476 -5.04 -7.86 -4.12
CA GLY A 476 -4.22 -6.80 -3.55
C GLY A 476 -4.62 -6.43 -2.12
N LEU A 477 -3.65 -6.04 -1.27
CA LEU A 477 -3.85 -5.83 0.16
C LEU A 477 -5.04 -4.92 0.48
N TRP A 478 -5.14 -3.77 -0.19
CA TRP A 478 -6.24 -2.79 -0.03
C TRP A 478 -7.37 -2.96 -1.05
N ASN A 479 -7.30 -3.99 -1.90
CA ASN A 479 -8.32 -4.34 -2.89
C ASN A 479 -9.05 -5.61 -2.43
N GLY A 480 -8.94 -6.69 -3.19
CA GLY A 480 -9.62 -7.95 -2.93
C GLY A 480 -9.21 -8.69 -1.65
N ALA A 481 -8.05 -8.41 -1.07
CA ALA A 481 -7.68 -8.97 0.23
C ALA A 481 -8.52 -8.39 1.40
N MET A 482 -9.18 -7.25 1.18
CA MET A 482 -10.12 -6.64 2.13
C MET A 482 -11.54 -6.56 1.55
N ALA A 483 -11.90 -7.45 0.64
CA ALA A 483 -13.19 -7.42 -0.09
C ALA A 483 -14.40 -7.51 0.84
N ASP A 484 -14.34 -8.37 1.87
CA ASP A 484 -15.43 -8.55 2.82
C ASP A 484 -15.31 -7.68 4.09
N TRP A 485 -14.48 -6.65 4.06
CA TRP A 485 -14.41 -5.67 5.14
C TRP A 485 -15.53 -4.63 5.01
N ILE A 486 -15.99 -4.11 6.14
CA ILE A 486 -16.77 -2.88 6.15
C ILE A 486 -15.87 -1.74 5.68
N THR A 487 -16.22 -1.13 4.56
CA THR A 487 -15.38 -0.14 3.87
C THR A 487 -16.11 1.18 3.73
N ILE A 488 -15.49 2.27 4.19
CA ILE A 488 -15.97 3.64 4.04
C ILE A 488 -14.90 4.44 3.31
N PHE A 489 -15.29 5.24 2.33
CA PHE A 489 -14.41 6.17 1.63
C PHE A 489 -14.65 7.60 2.10
N VAL A 490 -13.54 8.33 2.29
CA VAL A 490 -13.54 9.72 2.75
C VAL A 490 -12.68 10.55 1.82
N GLU A 491 -13.18 11.68 1.35
CA GLU A 491 -12.36 12.62 0.60
C GLU A 491 -11.28 13.21 1.52
N VAL A 492 -10.01 13.11 1.08
CA VAL A 492 -8.88 13.75 1.74
C VAL A 492 -8.17 14.70 0.77
N PRO A 493 -7.58 15.81 1.24
CA PRO A 493 -6.92 16.76 0.36
C PRO A 493 -5.77 16.13 -0.45
N LEU A 494 -5.59 16.59 -1.67
CA LEU A 494 -4.47 16.15 -2.53
C LEU A 494 -3.11 16.34 -1.84
N ALA A 495 -2.98 17.35 -0.97
CA ALA A 495 -1.78 17.58 -0.16
C ALA A 495 -1.36 16.40 0.74
N THR A 496 -2.24 15.41 0.97
CA THR A 496 -1.90 14.17 1.69
C THR A 496 -1.23 13.12 0.80
N PHE A 497 -1.17 13.36 -0.51
CA PHE A 497 -0.65 12.42 -1.51
C PHE A 497 0.49 13.03 -2.34
N ASN A 498 1.72 12.79 -1.91
CA ASN A 498 2.93 13.27 -2.58
C ASN A 498 3.93 12.12 -2.75
N PRO A 499 3.60 11.09 -3.55
CA PRO A 499 4.45 9.92 -3.68
C PRO A 499 5.69 10.23 -4.53
N VAL A 500 6.82 9.64 -4.14
CA VAL A 500 8.06 9.66 -4.92
C VAL A 500 8.09 8.41 -5.79
N LYS A 501 7.63 8.50 -7.04
CA LYS A 501 7.63 7.40 -8.03
C LYS A 501 8.90 7.40 -8.88
N THR A 502 9.38 8.58 -9.26
CA THR A 502 10.64 8.82 -9.96
C THR A 502 11.57 9.66 -9.09
N VAL A 503 12.86 9.69 -9.41
CA VAL A 503 13.82 10.51 -8.65
C VAL A 503 13.49 12.00 -8.76
N ASN A 504 12.99 12.46 -9.90
CA ASN A 504 12.64 13.87 -10.11
C ASN A 504 11.40 14.31 -9.33
N ASP A 505 10.58 13.38 -8.82
CA ASP A 505 9.50 13.76 -7.91
C ASP A 505 10.02 14.48 -6.65
N LEU A 506 11.27 14.20 -6.24
CA LEU A 506 11.93 14.90 -5.15
C LEU A 506 12.28 16.37 -5.47
N LEU A 507 12.14 16.80 -6.72
CA LEU A 507 12.31 18.19 -7.15
C LEU A 507 11.01 19.00 -7.09
N ARG A 508 9.88 18.34 -6.81
CA ARG A 508 8.61 19.06 -6.62
C ARG A 508 8.68 19.95 -5.40
N LYS A 509 7.95 21.07 -5.43
CA LYS A 509 7.88 22.03 -4.30
C LYS A 509 7.47 21.39 -2.97
N GLU A 510 6.68 20.31 -3.03
CA GLU A 510 6.23 19.56 -1.85
C GLU A 510 7.38 18.81 -1.15
N HIS A 511 8.53 18.63 -1.81
CA HIS A 511 9.70 17.92 -1.27
C HIS A 511 10.94 18.80 -1.05
N LEU A 512 10.95 20.03 -1.57
CA LEU A 512 12.09 20.94 -1.46
C LEU A 512 11.98 21.87 -0.26
N GLU A 513 13.10 22.13 0.41
CA GLU A 513 13.20 23.10 1.50
C GLU A 513 13.01 24.53 0.95
N GLY A 514 12.06 25.29 1.50
CA GLY A 514 11.87 26.73 1.19
C GLY A 514 11.20 27.01 -0.15
N ALA A 515 10.47 26.06 -0.71
CA ALA A 515 9.68 26.28 -1.92
C ALA A 515 8.32 26.93 -1.64
#